data_6ca23baff244eb54ad4edc429ae7b04d
#
_entry.id   6ca23baff244eb54ad4edc429ae7b04d
#
_cell.length_a   1.000
_cell.length_b   1.000
_cell.length_c   1.000
_cell.angle_alpha   90.00
_cell.angle_beta   90.00
_cell.angle_gamma   90.00
#
_symmetry.space_group_name_H-M   'P 1'
#
loop_
_entity.id
_entity.type
_entity.pdbx_description
1 polymer ?
#
loop_
_entity_poly.entity_id
_entity_poly.type
_entity_poly.pdbx_seq_one_letter_code
_entity_poly.pdbx_strand_id
1 'polypeptide(L)'
;AMMAANMAPGMNRNFIAQDWKHIVDKRFWYDCIDEANDVLDLSVATEIQGYDIDEKMVEVARANAKLAGVDKLIHFQKRPVEELSHAKKYGFIITNPPYGERIEEKKNLPALYKTIGERYKALDSWSLYMITSYENAEKDIGRKADKNRKIYNGMMKTYFYQFQGPKPPRRD
;
A
#
# COMPACT_ATOMS: atom_id res chain seq x y z
N ALA A 1 -1.32 -7.94 -1.10
CA ALA A 1 -1.14 -9.40 -1.22
C ALA A 1 -2.16 -10.16 -0.39
N MET A 2 -2.24 -9.95 0.93
CA MET A 2 -3.24 -10.64 1.78
C MET A 2 -4.67 -10.51 1.24
N MET A 3 -5.10 -9.31 0.85
CA MET A 3 -6.43 -9.10 0.24
C MET A 3 -6.61 -9.84 -1.09
N ALA A 4 -5.57 -9.92 -1.91
CA ALA A 4 -5.63 -10.68 -3.17
C ALA A 4 -5.79 -12.19 -2.92
N ALA A 5 -5.18 -12.70 -1.86
CA ALA A 5 -5.24 -14.10 -1.45
C ALA A 5 -6.47 -14.44 -0.58
N ASN A 6 -7.42 -13.53 -0.37
CA ASN A 6 -8.50 -13.66 0.61
C ASN A 6 -8.03 -14.01 2.03
N MET A 7 -6.80 -13.62 2.38
CA MET A 7 -6.23 -13.89 3.69
C MET A 7 -6.82 -12.94 4.73
N ALA A 8 -7.49 -13.47 5.73
CA ALA A 8 -8.00 -12.68 6.85
C ALA A 8 -6.86 -12.11 7.71
N PRO A 9 -6.91 -10.84 8.12
CA PRO A 9 -5.89 -10.27 8.98
C PRO A 9 -5.94 -10.90 10.39
N GLY A 10 -4.77 -11.13 10.98
CA GLY A 10 -4.67 -11.59 12.35
C GLY A 10 -4.80 -13.11 12.56
N MET A 11 -4.80 -13.90 11.50
CA MET A 11 -4.85 -15.37 11.59
C MET A 11 -3.67 -15.99 12.35
N ASN A 12 -2.56 -15.29 12.44
CA ASN A 12 -1.34 -15.73 13.11
C ASN A 12 -1.16 -15.17 14.53
N ARG A 13 -2.23 -14.63 15.14
CA ARG A 13 -2.20 -14.08 16.51
C ARG A 13 -3.47 -14.41 17.28
N ASN A 14 -3.36 -14.40 18.61
CA ASN A 14 -4.50 -14.51 19.50
C ASN A 14 -5.12 -13.13 19.78
N PHE A 15 -6.40 -13.12 20.07
CA PHE A 15 -7.14 -11.92 20.47
C PHE A 15 -7.62 -12.09 21.92
N ILE A 16 -7.51 -11.06 22.75
CA ILE A 16 -8.00 -11.05 24.14
C ILE A 16 -9.50 -11.40 24.18
N ALA A 17 -10.26 -11.01 23.17
CA ALA A 17 -11.69 -11.32 23.08
C ALA A 17 -11.99 -12.84 23.02
N GLN A 18 -11.02 -13.70 22.67
CA GLN A 18 -11.18 -15.15 22.71
C GLN A 18 -11.35 -15.68 24.14
N ASP A 19 -10.90 -14.91 25.14
CA ASP A 19 -11.03 -15.27 26.57
C ASP A 19 -12.35 -14.82 27.18
N TRP A 20 -13.16 -14.04 26.45
CA TRP A 20 -14.47 -13.54 26.91
C TRP A 20 -15.56 -14.60 26.76
N LYS A 21 -15.40 -15.73 27.45
CA LYS A 21 -16.25 -16.92 27.33
C LYS A 21 -17.74 -16.69 27.61
N HIS A 22 -18.07 -15.61 28.38
CA HIS A 22 -19.45 -15.26 28.67
C HIS A 22 -20.12 -14.39 27.59
N ILE A 23 -19.34 -13.88 26.64
CA ILE A 23 -19.83 -13.01 25.56
C ILE A 23 -19.90 -13.77 24.23
N VAL A 24 -18.82 -14.52 23.92
CA VAL A 24 -18.70 -15.28 22.67
C VAL A 24 -18.25 -16.70 22.96
N ASP A 25 -19.04 -17.68 22.54
CA ASP A 25 -18.66 -19.08 22.63
C ASP A 25 -17.42 -19.34 21.75
N LYS A 26 -16.47 -20.13 22.27
CA LYS A 26 -15.25 -20.50 21.56
C LYS A 26 -15.52 -21.15 20.20
N ARG A 27 -16.62 -21.83 20.05
CA ARG A 27 -17.03 -22.48 18.79
C ARG A 27 -17.11 -21.46 17.65
N PHE A 28 -17.67 -20.28 17.88
CA PHE A 28 -17.76 -19.25 16.84
C PHE A 28 -16.39 -18.73 16.38
N TRP A 29 -15.39 -18.74 17.27
CA TRP A 29 -14.01 -18.40 16.90
C TRP A 29 -13.41 -19.44 15.95
N TYR A 30 -13.61 -20.73 16.26
CA TYR A 30 -13.13 -21.82 15.39
C TYR A 30 -13.85 -21.82 14.05
N ASP A 31 -15.18 -21.70 14.05
CA ASP A 31 -15.97 -21.62 12.83
C ASP A 31 -15.51 -20.46 11.92
N CYS A 32 -15.25 -19.27 12.47
CA CYS A 32 -14.72 -18.13 11.70
C CYS A 32 -13.29 -18.36 11.18
N ILE A 33 -12.45 -19.05 11.96
CA ILE A 33 -11.09 -19.39 11.54
C ILE A 33 -11.13 -20.41 10.39
N ASP A 34 -11.98 -21.42 10.49
CA ASP A 34 -12.15 -22.43 9.46
C ASP A 34 -12.70 -21.80 8.18
N GLU A 35 -13.74 -20.97 8.26
CA GLU A 35 -14.26 -20.18 7.12
C GLU A 35 -13.17 -19.33 6.47
N ALA A 36 -12.34 -18.64 7.27
CA ALA A 36 -11.25 -17.82 6.75
C ALA A 36 -10.16 -18.65 6.06
N ASN A 37 -9.89 -19.88 6.54
CA ASN A 37 -8.94 -20.79 5.90
C ASN A 37 -9.50 -21.38 4.60
N ASP A 38 -10.79 -21.67 4.55
CA ASP A 38 -11.44 -22.26 3.37
C ASP A 38 -11.43 -21.32 2.16
N VAL A 39 -11.45 -20.02 2.38
CA VAL A 39 -11.43 -19.01 1.30
C VAL A 39 -10.02 -18.51 0.96
N LEU A 40 -9.00 -18.96 1.69
CA LEU A 40 -7.60 -18.56 1.44
C LEU A 40 -7.10 -19.17 0.14
N ASP A 41 -6.66 -18.32 -0.79
CA ASP A 41 -6.05 -18.76 -2.05
C ASP A 41 -4.65 -18.14 -2.24
N LEU A 42 -3.62 -18.91 -1.92
CA LEU A 42 -2.22 -18.53 -2.15
C LEU A 42 -1.75 -18.80 -3.59
N SER A 43 -2.58 -19.43 -4.42
CA SER A 43 -2.27 -19.68 -5.83
C SER A 43 -2.66 -18.52 -6.75
N VAL A 44 -3.31 -17.50 -6.20
CA VAL A 44 -3.76 -16.32 -6.95
C VAL A 44 -2.59 -15.65 -7.68
N ALA A 45 -2.78 -15.42 -8.98
CA ALA A 45 -1.79 -14.70 -9.79
C ALA A 45 -1.81 -13.20 -9.42
N THR A 46 -0.70 -12.69 -8.94
CA THR A 46 -0.53 -11.27 -8.60
C THR A 46 0.66 -10.65 -9.33
N GLU A 47 0.62 -9.34 -9.50
CA GLU A 47 1.73 -8.54 -10.00
C GLU A 47 2.03 -7.39 -9.03
N ILE A 48 2.13 -7.74 -7.77
CA ILE A 48 2.44 -6.78 -6.71
C ILE A 48 3.95 -6.60 -6.65
N GLN A 49 4.40 -5.35 -6.80
CA GLN A 49 5.80 -4.97 -6.72
C GLN A 49 5.99 -3.97 -5.59
N GLY A 50 6.98 -4.20 -4.74
CA GLY A 50 7.37 -3.32 -3.65
C GLY A 50 8.77 -2.75 -3.91
N TYR A 51 8.89 -1.42 -3.86
CA TYR A 51 10.14 -0.72 -4.10
C TYR A 51 10.50 0.18 -2.94
N ASP A 52 11.78 0.21 -2.60
CA ASP A 52 12.37 1.20 -1.70
C ASP A 52 13.77 1.53 -2.19
N ILE A 53 14.24 2.75 -1.89
CA ILE A 53 15.61 3.18 -2.19
C ILE A 53 16.63 2.57 -1.22
N ASP A 54 16.18 2.22 0.00
CA ASP A 54 17.01 1.62 1.04
C ASP A 54 16.90 0.10 1.00
N GLU A 55 18.02 -0.57 0.72
CA GLU A 55 18.09 -2.05 0.72
C GLU A 55 17.66 -2.67 2.05
N LYS A 56 17.98 -2.02 3.18
CA LYS A 56 17.56 -2.52 4.50
C LYS A 56 16.05 -2.53 4.65
N MET A 57 15.37 -1.52 4.11
CA MET A 57 13.90 -1.49 4.11
C MET A 57 13.31 -2.57 3.21
N VAL A 58 13.95 -2.85 2.09
CA VAL A 58 13.56 -3.97 1.22
C VAL A 58 13.73 -5.32 1.93
N GLU A 59 14.81 -5.52 2.69
CA GLU A 59 15.02 -6.74 3.50
C GLU A 59 13.95 -6.87 4.59
N VAL A 60 13.63 -5.79 5.30
CA VAL A 60 12.54 -5.75 6.29
C VAL A 60 11.19 -6.08 5.65
N ALA A 61 10.91 -5.52 4.48
CA ALA A 61 9.67 -5.79 3.74
C ALA A 61 9.56 -7.27 3.34
N ARG A 62 10.64 -7.88 2.85
CA ARG A 62 10.70 -9.32 2.53
C ARG A 62 10.48 -10.18 3.78
N ALA A 63 11.12 -9.84 4.90
CA ALA A 63 10.93 -10.56 6.16
C ALA A 63 9.49 -10.48 6.65
N ASN A 64 8.86 -9.31 6.60
CA ASN A 64 7.47 -9.11 6.98
C ASN A 64 6.49 -9.86 6.06
N ALA A 65 6.74 -9.86 4.75
CA ALA A 65 5.92 -10.62 3.81
C ALA A 65 6.01 -12.14 4.06
N LYS A 66 7.21 -12.63 4.41
CA LYS A 66 7.42 -14.03 4.80
C LYS A 66 6.70 -14.38 6.09
N LEU A 67 6.77 -13.52 7.12
CA LEU A 67 6.01 -13.69 8.36
C LEU A 67 4.50 -13.70 8.12
N ALA A 68 4.02 -12.93 7.16
CA ALA A 68 2.63 -12.91 6.76
C ALA A 68 2.23 -14.06 5.82
N GLY A 69 3.18 -14.88 5.33
CA GLY A 69 2.91 -15.99 4.42
C GLY A 69 2.54 -15.57 2.99
N VAL A 70 2.90 -14.35 2.57
CA VAL A 70 2.55 -13.78 1.25
C VAL A 70 3.77 -13.37 0.41
N ASP A 71 4.95 -13.80 0.82
CA ASP A 71 6.22 -13.46 0.17
C ASP A 71 6.28 -13.87 -1.31
N LYS A 72 5.63 -14.97 -1.68
CA LYS A 72 5.54 -15.44 -3.08
C LYS A 72 4.62 -14.59 -3.96
N LEU A 73 3.76 -13.78 -3.36
CA LEU A 73 2.80 -12.92 -4.07
C LEU A 73 3.35 -11.51 -4.34
N ILE A 74 4.54 -11.17 -3.83
CA ILE A 74 5.12 -9.82 -3.94
C ILE A 74 6.57 -9.92 -4.42
N HIS A 75 6.92 -9.13 -5.42
CA HIS A 75 8.30 -8.94 -5.83
C HIS A 75 8.87 -7.67 -5.20
N PHE A 76 9.85 -7.81 -4.29
CA PHE A 76 10.52 -6.68 -3.66
C PHE A 76 11.88 -6.41 -4.29
N GLN A 77 12.16 -5.14 -4.60
CA GLN A 77 13.42 -4.71 -5.20
C GLN A 77 13.86 -3.36 -4.65
N LYS A 78 15.17 -3.18 -4.42
CA LYS A 78 15.76 -1.86 -4.24
C LYS A 78 15.63 -1.11 -5.56
N ARG A 79 14.86 -0.02 -5.55
CA ARG A 79 14.64 0.79 -6.74
C ARG A 79 14.22 2.21 -6.37
N PRO A 80 14.95 3.24 -6.81
CA PRO A 80 14.54 4.61 -6.61
C PRO A 80 13.32 4.95 -7.45
N VAL A 81 12.52 5.95 -7.01
CA VAL A 81 11.29 6.34 -7.70
C VAL A 81 11.53 6.89 -9.11
N GLU A 82 12.72 7.43 -9.37
CA GLU A 82 13.16 7.91 -10.68
C GLU A 82 13.13 6.83 -11.76
N GLU A 83 13.28 5.59 -11.35
CA GLU A 83 13.28 4.42 -12.25
C GLU A 83 11.90 3.76 -12.37
N LEU A 84 10.88 4.28 -11.69
CA LEU A 84 9.55 3.70 -11.73
C LEU A 84 9.01 3.66 -13.16
N SER A 85 8.78 2.46 -13.65
CA SER A 85 8.24 2.19 -14.97
C SER A 85 7.52 0.86 -15.00
N HIS A 86 6.50 0.72 -15.81
CA HIS A 86 5.77 -0.53 -16.01
C HIS A 86 5.16 -0.59 -17.40
N ALA A 87 5.15 -1.77 -18.01
CA ALA A 87 4.60 -1.95 -19.36
C ALA A 87 3.07 -2.14 -19.38
N LYS A 88 2.50 -2.59 -18.26
CA LYS A 88 1.05 -2.85 -18.16
C LYS A 88 0.27 -1.58 -17.88
N LYS A 89 -0.99 -1.59 -18.34
CA LYS A 89 -1.97 -0.51 -18.12
C LYS A 89 -2.86 -0.78 -16.91
N TYR A 90 -3.54 0.26 -16.44
CA TYR A 90 -4.56 0.21 -15.36
C TYR A 90 -4.01 -0.27 -14.02
N GLY A 91 -2.76 0.05 -13.73
CA GLY A 91 -2.14 -0.27 -12.45
C GLY A 91 -2.42 0.76 -11.35
N PHE A 92 -1.89 0.47 -10.17
CA PHE A 92 -2.00 1.32 -8.99
C PHE A 92 -0.63 1.58 -8.39
N ILE A 93 -0.33 2.84 -8.11
CA ILE A 93 0.78 3.24 -7.25
C ILE A 93 0.19 3.55 -5.87
N ILE A 94 0.69 2.90 -4.83
CA ILE A 94 0.33 3.18 -3.44
C ILE A 94 1.62 3.54 -2.72
N THR A 95 1.70 4.76 -2.18
CA THR A 95 2.95 5.26 -1.60
C THR A 95 2.74 6.13 -0.37
N ASN A 96 3.74 6.08 0.51
CA ASN A 96 3.87 6.91 1.69
C ASN A 96 5.26 7.56 1.65
N PRO A 97 5.46 8.60 0.82
CA PRO A 97 6.75 9.23 0.66
C PRO A 97 7.14 10.04 1.91
N PRO A 98 8.42 10.43 2.08
CA PRO A 98 8.84 11.30 3.15
C PRO A 98 8.02 12.59 3.24
N TYR A 99 7.78 13.06 4.48
CA TYR A 99 7.00 14.28 4.74
C TYR A 99 7.86 15.50 5.05
N GLY A 100 9.19 15.30 5.21
CA GLY A 100 10.11 16.36 5.61
C GLY A 100 10.07 16.63 7.11
N GLU A 101 10.12 15.58 7.92
CA GLU A 101 10.23 15.73 9.38
C GLU A 101 11.58 16.33 9.77
N ARG A 102 12.63 16.10 8.97
CA ARG A 102 13.97 16.66 9.14
C ARG A 102 14.17 17.88 8.21
N ILE A 103 14.94 18.85 8.66
CA ILE A 103 15.19 20.11 7.91
C ILE A 103 15.84 19.82 6.53
N GLU A 104 16.75 18.84 6.46
CA GLU A 104 17.40 18.45 5.21
C GLU A 104 16.43 17.77 4.23
N GLU A 105 15.49 16.98 4.73
CA GLU A 105 14.45 16.35 3.93
C GLU A 105 13.53 17.39 3.29
N LYS A 106 13.15 18.46 4.03
CA LYS A 106 12.24 19.50 3.54
C LYS A 106 12.71 20.16 2.26
N LYS A 107 14.03 20.33 2.09
CA LYS A 107 14.61 20.96 0.89
C LYS A 107 14.45 20.07 -0.36
N ASN A 108 14.41 18.76 -0.18
CA ASN A 108 14.36 17.78 -1.27
C ASN A 108 12.93 17.37 -1.63
N LEU A 109 11.92 17.71 -0.80
CA LEU A 109 10.53 17.32 -1.04
C LEU A 109 10.00 17.81 -2.39
N PRO A 110 10.16 19.09 -2.80
CA PRO A 110 9.64 19.55 -4.09
C PRO A 110 10.15 18.71 -5.26
N ALA A 111 11.45 18.38 -5.27
CA ALA A 111 12.06 17.55 -6.31
C ALA A 111 11.52 16.13 -6.30
N LEU A 112 11.41 15.50 -5.13
CA LEU A 112 10.87 14.16 -4.97
C LEU A 112 9.42 14.07 -5.48
N TYR A 113 8.55 15.00 -5.05
CA TYR A 113 7.15 14.99 -5.46
C TYR A 113 6.95 15.31 -6.94
N LYS A 114 7.81 16.16 -7.49
CA LYS A 114 7.86 16.41 -8.95
C LYS A 114 8.22 15.13 -9.68
N THR A 115 9.24 14.40 -9.25
CA THR A 115 9.64 13.11 -9.82
C THR A 115 8.52 12.08 -9.74
N ILE A 116 7.85 11.96 -8.59
CA ILE A 116 6.67 11.08 -8.45
C ILE A 116 5.61 11.45 -9.49
N GLY A 117 5.32 12.74 -9.65
CA GLY A 117 4.36 13.24 -10.63
C GLY A 117 4.74 12.93 -12.09
N GLU A 118 6.02 13.09 -12.44
CA GLU A 118 6.55 12.77 -13.77
C GLU A 118 6.45 11.28 -14.08
N ARG A 119 6.84 10.42 -13.12
CA ARG A 119 6.75 8.95 -13.27
C ARG A 119 5.31 8.48 -13.34
N TYR A 120 4.43 9.04 -12.51
CA TYR A 120 3.00 8.76 -12.58
C TYR A 120 2.39 9.14 -13.95
N LYS A 121 2.72 10.30 -14.49
CA LYS A 121 2.26 10.73 -15.82
C LYS A 121 2.77 9.85 -16.96
N ALA A 122 3.95 9.26 -16.82
CA ALA A 122 4.51 8.33 -17.79
C ALA A 122 3.84 6.95 -17.79
N LEU A 123 3.11 6.61 -16.74
CA LEU A 123 2.37 5.35 -16.61
C LEU A 123 0.94 5.52 -17.13
N ASP A 124 0.73 5.14 -18.39
CA ASP A 124 -0.57 5.24 -19.04
C ASP A 124 -1.65 4.50 -18.24
N SER A 125 -2.76 5.20 -17.95
CA SER A 125 -3.96 4.69 -17.29
C SER A 125 -3.78 4.21 -15.82
N TRP A 126 -2.68 4.54 -15.17
CA TRP A 126 -2.47 4.21 -13.76
C TRP A 126 -3.17 5.19 -12.82
N SER A 127 -3.47 4.72 -11.61
CA SER A 127 -3.95 5.55 -10.49
C SER A 127 -2.84 5.70 -9.45
N LEU A 128 -2.75 6.88 -8.80
CA LEU A 128 -1.82 7.13 -7.71
C LEU A 128 -2.60 7.39 -6.42
N TYR A 129 -2.27 6.64 -5.39
CA TYR A 129 -2.77 6.80 -4.04
C TYR A 129 -1.61 7.13 -3.11
N MET A 130 -1.69 8.27 -2.43
CA MET A 130 -0.59 8.76 -1.62
C MET A 130 -1.07 9.31 -0.29
N ILE A 131 -0.40 8.94 0.80
CA ILE A 131 -0.59 9.57 2.10
C ILE A 131 0.61 10.46 2.41
N THR A 132 0.35 11.71 2.82
CA THR A 132 1.41 12.67 3.15
C THR A 132 0.90 13.83 4.00
N SER A 133 1.78 14.44 4.79
CA SER A 133 1.55 15.74 5.44
C SER A 133 2.12 16.92 4.64
N TYR A 134 2.77 16.68 3.50
CA TYR A 134 3.37 17.73 2.68
C TYR A 134 2.29 18.55 1.98
N GLU A 135 2.16 19.82 2.36
CA GLU A 135 1.07 20.69 1.91
C GLU A 135 1.11 21.03 0.41
N ASN A 136 2.30 21.07 -0.19
CA ASN A 136 2.48 21.37 -1.62
C ASN A 136 2.43 20.12 -2.52
N ALA A 137 2.00 18.96 -2.02
CA ALA A 137 2.02 17.72 -2.76
C ALA A 137 1.33 17.80 -4.14
N GLU A 138 0.12 18.35 -4.21
CA GLU A 138 -0.63 18.48 -5.49
C GLU A 138 0.09 19.41 -6.47
N LYS A 139 0.67 20.51 -5.96
CA LYS A 139 1.41 21.50 -6.77
C LYS A 139 2.64 20.84 -7.40
N ASP A 140 3.43 20.13 -6.59
CA ASP A 140 4.71 19.59 -7.04
C ASP A 140 4.52 18.31 -7.88
N ILE A 141 3.48 17.51 -7.64
CA ILE A 141 3.04 16.43 -8.56
C ILE A 141 2.55 17.01 -9.89
N GLY A 142 2.10 18.27 -9.90
CA GLY A 142 1.60 18.94 -11.10
C GLY A 142 0.22 18.47 -11.56
N ARG A 143 -0.58 17.95 -10.62
CA ARG A 143 -1.98 17.58 -10.80
C ARG A 143 -2.76 17.76 -9.50
N LYS A 144 -3.99 18.27 -9.58
CA LYS A 144 -4.92 18.27 -8.46
C LYS A 144 -5.49 16.86 -8.27
N ALA A 145 -5.62 16.43 -7.01
CA ALA A 145 -6.22 15.13 -6.70
C ALA A 145 -7.72 15.13 -7.00
N ASP A 146 -8.24 14.02 -7.48
CA ASP A 146 -9.67 13.83 -7.71
C ASP A 146 -10.43 13.75 -6.38
N LYS A 147 -9.78 13.19 -5.34
CA LYS A 147 -10.27 13.17 -3.96
C LYS A 147 -9.10 13.29 -3.00
N ASN A 148 -9.36 13.92 -1.86
CA ASN A 148 -8.48 13.82 -0.70
C ASN A 148 -9.29 13.58 0.57
N ARG A 149 -8.68 12.91 1.54
CA ARG A 149 -9.25 12.70 2.87
C ARG A 149 -8.22 13.09 3.92
N LYS A 150 -8.64 13.95 4.83
CA LYS A 150 -7.84 14.31 5.99
C LYS A 150 -7.82 13.14 6.98
N ILE A 151 -6.64 12.73 7.39
CA ILE A 151 -6.40 11.64 8.33
C ILE A 151 -5.43 12.15 9.40
N TYR A 152 -5.62 11.72 10.63
CA TYR A 152 -4.67 11.96 11.71
C TYR A 152 -3.89 10.67 12.00
N ASN A 153 -2.57 10.77 11.95
CA ASN A 153 -1.66 9.72 12.42
C ASN A 153 -1.02 10.20 13.72
N GLY A 154 -1.62 9.80 14.85
CA GLY A 154 -1.33 10.42 16.14
C GLY A 154 -1.68 11.90 16.12
N MET A 155 -0.70 12.78 16.43
CA MET A 155 -0.85 14.24 16.40
C MET A 155 -0.60 14.84 15.00
N MET A 156 -0.10 14.04 14.05
CA MET A 156 0.24 14.50 12.72
C MET A 156 -0.98 14.51 11.81
N LYS A 157 -1.29 15.67 11.25
CA LYS A 157 -2.31 15.82 10.21
C LYS A 157 -1.71 15.41 8.86
N THR A 158 -2.32 14.41 8.25
CA THR A 158 -1.97 13.91 6.91
C THR A 158 -3.18 13.98 5.98
N TYR A 159 -2.92 13.85 4.69
CA TYR A 159 -3.93 13.76 3.66
C TYR A 159 -3.71 12.50 2.82
N PHE A 160 -4.78 11.78 2.58
CA PHE A 160 -4.81 10.69 1.63
C PHE A 160 -5.32 11.21 0.29
N TYR A 161 -4.38 11.44 -0.63
CA TYR A 161 -4.66 11.91 -1.98
C TYR A 161 -4.94 10.75 -2.91
N GLN A 162 -5.92 10.92 -3.79
CA GLN A 162 -6.32 9.95 -4.80
C GLN A 162 -6.31 10.62 -6.17
N PHE A 163 -5.39 10.21 -7.03
CA PHE A 163 -5.29 10.61 -8.42
C PHE A 163 -5.73 9.43 -9.27
N GLN A 164 -6.95 9.50 -9.79
CA GLN A 164 -7.57 8.36 -10.47
C GLN A 164 -7.19 8.35 -11.94
N GLY A 165 -6.76 7.18 -12.42
CA GLY A 165 -6.67 6.86 -13.84
C GLY A 165 -8.03 6.44 -14.42
N PRO A 166 -8.14 6.26 -15.73
CA PRO A 166 -9.35 5.78 -16.38
C PRO A 166 -9.66 4.34 -15.94
N LYS A 167 -10.93 4.00 -15.95
CA LYS A 167 -11.34 2.61 -15.72
C LYS A 167 -10.93 1.73 -16.91
N PRO A 168 -10.51 0.48 -16.67
CA PRO A 168 -10.30 -0.47 -17.76
C PRO A 168 -11.60 -0.68 -18.55
N PRO A 169 -11.53 -0.97 -19.87
CA PRO A 169 -12.71 -1.32 -20.64
C PRO A 169 -13.38 -2.55 -20.03
N ARG A 170 -14.70 -2.59 -20.09
CA ARG A 170 -15.46 -3.79 -19.67
C ARG A 170 -15.01 -4.95 -20.57
N ARG A 171 -14.71 -6.08 -19.97
CA ARG A 171 -14.60 -7.34 -20.72
C ARG A 171 -16.02 -7.82 -20.98
N ASP A 172 -16.39 -7.89 -22.25
CA ASP A 172 -17.62 -8.54 -22.70
C ASP A 172 -17.55 -10.05 -22.44
#